data_6d797fd86cb3f50909b7656fe400548c
#
_entry.id   6d797fd86cb3f50909b7656fe400548c
#
_cell.length_a   1.000
_cell.length_b   1.000
_cell.length_c   1.000
_cell.angle_alpha   90.00
_cell.angle_beta   90.00
_cell.angle_gamma   90.00
#
_symmetry.space_group_name_H-M   'P 1'
#
loop_
_entity.id
_entity.type
_entity.pdbx_description
1 polymer ?
#
loop_
_entity_poly.entity_id
_entity_poly.type
_entity_poly.pdbx_seq_one_letter_code
_entity_poly.pdbx_strand_id
1 'polypeptide(L)'
;MTTQKWGGLVSFLLVVAFIVAPLIYLTGNLRDALGPSTYALADFLYEPVWAASLVTAVFALRERIGERASSRMSLALLAAVLAAGAMVLVACIRSANRQYHLVHPELHLEDSTTVLIVWTTIVAGVTAAGWHFLGWALVLTGSAGWTTGRLPRLLCVLYLVGGIASLFVYVFPNLEGFAAFLGVVWGGWQGILLWKAEPGETQTPERAVSPLG
;
A
#
# COMPACT_ATOMS: atom_id res chain seq x y z
N MET A 1 10.80 0.66 -20.56
CA MET A 1 9.46 0.57 -19.96
C MET A 1 9.00 1.99 -19.59
N THR A 2 7.76 2.35 -19.86
CA THR A 2 7.20 3.65 -19.42
C THR A 2 6.88 3.62 -17.93
N THR A 3 6.78 4.78 -17.27
CA THR A 3 6.39 4.90 -15.86
C THR A 3 5.05 4.19 -15.57
N GLN A 4 4.11 4.26 -16.51
CA GLN A 4 2.81 3.60 -16.37
C GLN A 4 2.95 2.07 -16.35
N LYS A 5 3.77 1.48 -17.22
CA LYS A 5 4.02 0.02 -17.20
C LYS A 5 4.73 -0.42 -15.91
N TRP A 6 5.67 0.38 -15.42
CA TRP A 6 6.26 0.14 -14.09
C TRP A 6 5.20 0.21 -13.00
N GLY A 7 4.34 1.24 -13.03
CA GLY A 7 3.21 1.34 -12.11
C GLY A 7 2.27 0.15 -12.16
N GLY A 8 2.02 -0.38 -13.36
CA GLY A 8 1.23 -1.61 -13.54
C GLY A 8 1.88 -2.83 -12.89
N LEU A 9 3.18 -3.05 -13.15
CA LEU A 9 3.93 -4.17 -12.56
C LEU A 9 3.93 -4.11 -11.03
N VAL A 10 4.25 -2.96 -10.45
CA VAL A 10 4.31 -2.82 -8.99
C VAL A 10 2.92 -2.90 -8.34
N SER A 11 1.85 -2.55 -9.07
CA SER A 11 0.48 -2.77 -8.58
C SER A 11 0.15 -4.26 -8.44
N PHE A 12 0.67 -5.12 -9.31
CA PHE A 12 0.57 -6.57 -9.13
C PHE A 12 1.42 -7.06 -7.96
N LEU A 13 2.60 -6.47 -7.72
CA LEU A 13 3.39 -6.77 -6.52
C LEU A 13 2.66 -6.38 -5.22
N LEU A 14 1.90 -5.28 -5.22
CA LEU A 14 1.00 -4.93 -4.10
C LEU A 14 -0.02 -6.04 -3.85
N VAL A 15 -0.65 -6.56 -4.91
CA VAL A 15 -1.61 -7.68 -4.79
C VAL A 15 -0.94 -8.91 -4.20
N VAL A 16 0.23 -9.27 -4.69
CA VAL A 16 1.00 -10.41 -4.16
C VAL A 16 1.31 -10.20 -2.68
N ALA A 17 1.75 -9.00 -2.27
CA ALA A 17 2.03 -8.69 -0.87
C ALA A 17 0.76 -8.81 0.00
N PHE A 18 -0.38 -8.29 -0.46
CA PHE A 18 -1.65 -8.40 0.26
C PHE A 18 -2.22 -9.82 0.38
N ILE A 19 -1.83 -10.74 -0.50
CA ILE A 19 -2.27 -12.14 -0.46
C ILE A 19 -1.27 -13.00 0.32
N VAL A 20 0.00 -12.95 -0.05
CA VAL A 20 1.02 -13.89 0.44
C VAL A 20 1.35 -13.64 1.92
N ALA A 21 1.51 -12.38 2.32
CA ALA A 21 1.87 -12.07 3.70
C ALA A 21 0.79 -12.51 4.71
N PRO A 22 -0.52 -12.16 4.55
CA PRO A 22 -1.56 -12.67 5.43
C PRO A 22 -1.66 -14.19 5.44
N LEU A 23 -1.48 -14.86 4.28
CA LEU A 23 -1.49 -16.31 4.23
C LEU A 23 -0.38 -16.92 5.09
N ILE A 24 0.83 -16.37 5.06
CA ILE A 24 1.95 -16.81 5.89
C ILE A 24 1.65 -16.60 7.38
N TYR A 25 1.08 -15.45 7.75
CA TYR A 25 0.77 -15.15 9.15
C TYR A 25 -0.41 -15.96 9.71
N LEU A 26 -1.44 -16.22 8.87
CA LEU A 26 -2.67 -16.89 9.31
C LEU A 26 -2.56 -18.42 9.28
N THR A 27 -1.73 -18.99 8.40
CA THR A 27 -1.61 -20.44 8.28
C THR A 27 -0.37 -20.94 9.03
N GLY A 28 -0.51 -21.27 10.32
CA GLY A 28 0.56 -21.86 11.12
C GLY A 28 1.21 -23.08 10.46
N ASN A 29 0.41 -23.91 9.75
CA ASN A 29 0.92 -25.07 8.99
C ASN A 29 1.94 -24.68 7.90
N LEU A 30 1.74 -23.56 7.20
CA LEU A 30 2.68 -23.09 6.19
C LEU A 30 3.99 -22.61 6.84
N ARG A 31 3.87 -21.94 7.97
CA ARG A 31 5.00 -21.51 8.79
C ARG A 31 5.87 -22.68 9.26
N ASP A 32 5.24 -23.71 9.79
CA ASP A 32 5.93 -24.87 10.35
C ASP A 32 6.58 -25.71 9.24
N ALA A 33 5.98 -25.75 8.04
CA ALA A 33 6.55 -26.42 6.87
C ALA A 33 7.74 -25.69 6.24
N LEU A 34 7.75 -24.33 6.25
CA LEU A 34 8.76 -23.50 5.57
C LEU A 34 9.84 -22.97 6.51
N GLY A 35 9.66 -23.10 7.82
CA GLY A 35 10.61 -22.68 8.84
C GLY A 35 10.71 -21.18 9.10
N PRO A 36 11.65 -20.74 9.97
CA PRO A 36 11.74 -19.36 10.46
C PRO A 36 11.98 -18.31 9.38
N SER A 37 12.61 -18.67 8.25
CA SER A 37 12.85 -17.77 7.12
C SER A 37 11.56 -17.29 6.44
N THR A 38 10.46 -18.00 6.63
CA THR A 38 9.15 -17.65 6.06
C THR A 38 8.63 -16.31 6.59
N TYR A 39 8.83 -16.06 7.89
CA TYR A 39 8.47 -14.76 8.47
C TYR A 39 9.31 -13.61 7.90
N ALA A 40 10.62 -13.86 7.69
CA ALA A 40 11.48 -12.86 7.09
C ALA A 40 11.02 -12.52 5.65
N LEU A 41 10.57 -13.51 4.89
CA LEU A 41 10.00 -13.30 3.56
C LEU A 41 8.66 -12.55 3.62
N ALA A 42 7.77 -12.89 4.56
CA ALA A 42 6.50 -12.19 4.73
C ALA A 42 6.72 -10.72 5.12
N ASP A 43 7.60 -10.45 6.09
CA ASP A 43 7.98 -9.10 6.49
C ASP A 43 8.57 -8.33 5.29
N PHE A 44 9.45 -8.96 4.50
CA PHE A 44 10.05 -8.31 3.32
C PHE A 44 9.00 -7.97 2.25
N LEU A 45 8.06 -8.86 1.97
CA LEU A 45 6.99 -8.62 0.98
C LEU A 45 5.98 -7.58 1.47
N TYR A 46 5.53 -7.71 2.70
CA TYR A 46 4.46 -6.87 3.25
C TYR A 46 4.92 -5.47 3.63
N GLU A 47 6.21 -5.25 3.84
CA GLU A 47 6.72 -3.97 4.30
C GLU A 47 7.57 -3.26 3.22
N PRO A 48 8.85 -3.62 2.93
CA PRO A 48 9.64 -2.88 1.95
C PRO A 48 9.12 -2.99 0.51
N VAL A 49 8.72 -4.20 0.08
CA VAL A 49 8.22 -4.40 -1.30
C VAL A 49 6.88 -3.72 -1.49
N TRP A 50 5.97 -3.86 -0.52
CA TRP A 50 4.69 -3.15 -0.52
C TRP A 50 4.89 -1.63 -0.51
N ALA A 51 5.78 -1.12 0.35
CA ALA A 51 6.08 0.30 0.48
C ALA A 51 6.58 0.91 -0.84
N ALA A 52 7.59 0.30 -1.45
CA ALA A 52 8.13 0.73 -2.75
C ALA A 52 7.08 0.66 -3.85
N SER A 53 6.28 -0.41 -3.85
CA SER A 53 5.20 -0.62 -4.82
C SER A 53 4.10 0.42 -4.69
N LEU A 54 3.67 0.76 -3.48
CA LEU A 54 2.67 1.80 -3.24
C LEU A 54 3.10 3.16 -3.79
N VAL A 55 4.30 3.62 -3.42
CA VAL A 55 4.83 4.91 -3.86
C VAL A 55 4.92 4.98 -5.38
N THR A 56 5.49 3.94 -6.01
CA THR A 56 5.63 3.87 -7.47
C THR A 56 4.28 3.83 -8.19
N ALA A 57 3.31 3.10 -7.63
CA ALA A 57 1.96 3.00 -8.19
C ALA A 57 1.22 4.34 -8.12
N VAL A 58 1.29 5.06 -6.98
CA VAL A 58 0.68 6.39 -6.82
C VAL A 58 1.37 7.41 -7.73
N PHE A 59 2.69 7.33 -7.90
CA PHE A 59 3.43 8.17 -8.83
C PHE A 59 2.96 7.95 -10.28
N ALA A 60 2.81 6.70 -10.72
CA ALA A 60 2.30 6.39 -12.06
C ALA A 60 0.84 6.87 -12.27
N LEU A 61 0.00 6.79 -11.24
CA LEU A 61 -1.35 7.36 -11.28
C LEU A 61 -1.35 8.88 -11.36
N ARG A 62 -0.42 9.56 -10.69
CA ARG A 62 -0.25 11.01 -10.79
C ARG A 62 0.03 11.43 -12.22
N GLU A 63 0.93 10.74 -12.91
CA GLU A 63 1.20 11.01 -14.34
C GLU A 63 -0.05 10.78 -15.22
N ARG A 64 -0.81 9.70 -14.94
CA ARG A 64 -2.03 9.41 -15.70
C ARG A 64 -3.15 10.42 -15.48
N ILE A 65 -3.37 10.84 -14.24
CA ILE A 65 -4.40 11.82 -13.86
C ILE A 65 -4.06 13.22 -14.41
N GLY A 66 -2.77 13.53 -14.50
CA GLY A 66 -2.28 14.77 -15.10
C GLY A 66 -2.43 16.01 -14.22
N GLU A 67 -2.19 17.19 -14.82
CA GLU A 67 -2.05 18.46 -14.10
C GLU A 67 -3.34 18.98 -13.44
N ARG A 68 -4.53 18.61 -13.95
CA ARG A 68 -5.83 19.09 -13.42
C ARG A 68 -6.07 18.77 -11.94
N ALA A 69 -5.39 17.75 -11.41
CA ALA A 69 -5.45 17.37 -9.99
C ALA A 69 -4.07 17.32 -9.33
N SER A 70 -3.10 18.06 -9.84
CA SER A 70 -1.68 18.01 -9.43
C SER A 70 -1.49 18.18 -7.92
N SER A 71 -2.15 19.15 -7.28
CA SER A 71 -2.04 19.36 -5.84
C SER A 71 -2.56 18.17 -5.01
N ARG A 72 -3.74 17.61 -5.39
CA ARG A 72 -4.29 16.42 -4.70
C ARG A 72 -3.40 15.22 -4.87
N MET A 73 -2.88 15.00 -6.09
CA MET A 73 -1.98 13.88 -6.35
C MET A 73 -0.61 14.05 -5.70
N SER A 74 -0.15 15.28 -5.50
CA SER A 74 1.06 15.55 -4.71
C SER A 74 0.86 15.23 -3.24
N LEU A 75 -0.30 15.58 -2.67
CA LEU A 75 -0.67 15.18 -1.31
C LEU A 75 -0.88 13.65 -1.18
N ALA A 76 -1.49 13.02 -2.19
CA ALA A 76 -1.63 11.57 -2.22
C ALA A 76 -0.27 10.87 -2.23
N LEU A 77 0.68 11.38 -3.02
CA LEU A 77 2.04 10.84 -3.07
C LEU A 77 2.77 11.05 -1.73
N LEU A 78 2.65 12.23 -1.11
CA LEU A 78 3.19 12.47 0.23
C LEU A 78 2.62 11.49 1.25
N ALA A 79 1.31 11.29 1.26
CA ALA A 79 0.66 10.33 2.15
C ALA A 79 1.13 8.88 1.87
N ALA A 80 1.31 8.50 0.60
CA ALA A 80 1.86 7.20 0.23
C ALA A 80 3.31 7.02 0.72
N VAL A 81 4.15 8.06 0.66
CA VAL A 81 5.52 8.04 1.20
C VAL A 81 5.52 7.90 2.72
N LEU A 82 4.62 8.60 3.43
CA LEU A 82 4.48 8.45 4.88
C LEU A 82 3.98 7.05 5.27
N ALA A 83 3.00 6.49 4.54
CA ALA A 83 2.56 5.12 4.72
C ALA A 83 3.71 4.12 4.52
N ALA A 84 4.45 4.28 3.43
CA ALA A 84 5.61 3.46 3.10
C ALA A 84 6.69 3.54 4.18
N GLY A 85 7.00 4.74 4.66
CA GLY A 85 7.96 4.96 5.75
C GLY A 85 7.55 4.27 7.05
N ALA A 86 6.27 4.35 7.42
CA ALA A 86 5.74 3.66 8.60
C ALA A 86 5.89 2.14 8.48
N MET A 87 5.56 1.55 7.32
CA MET A 87 5.67 0.10 7.10
C MET A 87 7.13 -0.37 7.09
N VAL A 88 8.04 0.38 6.46
CA VAL A 88 9.48 0.07 6.53
C VAL A 88 10.00 0.14 7.96
N LEU A 89 9.52 1.10 8.76
CA LEU A 89 9.88 1.19 10.18
C LEU A 89 9.40 -0.04 10.96
N VAL A 90 8.21 -0.57 10.68
CA VAL A 90 7.72 -1.84 11.25
C VAL A 90 8.67 -2.99 10.90
N ALA A 91 9.10 -3.09 9.63
CA ALA A 91 10.09 -4.09 9.20
C ALA A 91 11.38 -4.00 10.00
N CYS A 92 11.92 -2.78 10.16
CA CYS A 92 13.14 -2.55 10.92
C CYS A 92 12.98 -2.97 12.38
N ILE A 93 11.87 -2.62 13.03
CA ILE A 93 11.58 -2.98 14.43
C ILE A 93 11.50 -4.50 14.59
N ARG A 94 10.74 -5.19 13.70
CA ARG A 94 10.61 -6.65 13.73
C ARG A 94 11.92 -7.36 13.46
N SER A 95 12.70 -6.86 12.50
CA SER A 95 14.02 -7.43 12.17
C SER A 95 15.00 -7.26 13.34
N ALA A 96 15.05 -6.08 13.96
CA ALA A 96 15.89 -5.82 15.11
C ALA A 96 15.54 -6.74 16.29
N ASN A 97 14.24 -6.89 16.58
CA ASN A 97 13.78 -7.81 17.64
C ASN A 97 14.22 -9.25 17.36
N ARG A 98 14.06 -9.75 16.13
CA ARG A 98 14.47 -11.09 15.73
C ARG A 98 15.98 -11.30 15.88
N GLN A 99 16.79 -10.32 15.45
CA GLN A 99 18.25 -10.40 15.60
C GLN A 99 18.65 -10.37 17.07
N TYR A 100 17.98 -9.57 17.90
CA TYR A 100 18.25 -9.51 19.34
C TYR A 100 18.02 -10.86 20.02
N HIS A 101 16.94 -11.55 19.71
CA HIS A 101 16.68 -12.91 20.23
C HIS A 101 17.72 -13.94 19.76
N LEU A 102 18.21 -13.81 18.52
CA LEU A 102 19.25 -14.72 18.00
C LEU A 102 20.60 -14.53 18.69
N VAL A 103 20.92 -13.29 19.08
CA VAL A 103 22.21 -12.97 19.72
C VAL A 103 22.18 -13.21 21.24
N HIS A 104 21.00 -13.09 21.86
CA HIS A 104 20.79 -13.19 23.29
C HIS A 104 19.74 -14.24 23.68
N PRO A 105 19.93 -15.51 23.29
CA PRO A 105 18.94 -16.57 23.56
C PRO A 105 18.75 -16.81 25.06
N GLU A 106 19.72 -16.43 25.90
CA GLU A 106 19.66 -16.58 27.35
C GLU A 106 18.68 -15.63 28.04
N LEU A 107 18.22 -14.57 27.37
CA LEU A 107 17.40 -13.55 28.03
C LEU A 107 15.92 -13.93 28.13
N HIS A 108 15.46 -14.95 27.41
CA HIS A 108 14.06 -15.44 27.42
C HIS A 108 13.04 -14.29 27.45
N LEU A 109 13.28 -13.25 26.63
CA LEU A 109 12.45 -12.03 26.60
C LEU A 109 10.99 -12.29 26.21
N GLU A 110 10.77 -13.36 25.46
CA GLU A 110 9.45 -13.86 25.10
C GLU A 110 8.60 -14.27 26.30
N ASP A 111 9.21 -14.66 27.41
CA ASP A 111 8.53 -15.01 28.66
C ASP A 111 8.08 -13.78 29.46
N SER A 112 8.60 -12.59 29.10
CA SER A 112 8.25 -11.34 29.76
C SER A 112 6.99 -10.72 29.15
N THR A 113 5.86 -10.85 29.83
CA THR A 113 4.59 -10.22 29.44
C THR A 113 4.73 -8.71 29.20
N THR A 114 5.50 -8.01 30.04
CA THR A 114 5.71 -6.56 29.89
C THR A 114 6.45 -6.22 28.61
N VAL A 115 7.53 -6.94 28.27
CA VAL A 115 8.29 -6.74 27.03
C VAL A 115 7.39 -7.00 25.82
N LEU A 116 6.63 -8.09 25.84
CA LEU A 116 5.70 -8.45 24.78
C LEU A 116 4.63 -7.36 24.56
N ILE A 117 4.02 -6.84 25.63
CA ILE A 117 3.01 -5.77 25.55
C ILE A 117 3.62 -4.51 24.95
N VAL A 118 4.77 -4.05 25.44
CA VAL A 118 5.41 -2.83 24.93
C VAL A 118 5.75 -2.98 23.46
N TRP A 119 6.40 -4.09 23.09
CA TRP A 119 6.76 -4.35 21.69
C TRP A 119 5.54 -4.40 20.76
N THR A 120 4.52 -5.16 21.14
CA THR A 120 3.28 -5.28 20.37
C THR A 120 2.59 -3.93 20.21
N THR A 121 2.55 -3.12 21.27
CA THR A 121 1.94 -1.78 21.23
C THR A 121 2.68 -0.86 20.27
N ILE A 122 4.01 -0.86 20.28
CA ILE A 122 4.80 -0.04 19.36
C ILE A 122 4.56 -0.47 17.92
N VAL A 123 4.67 -1.77 17.62
CA VAL A 123 4.44 -2.30 16.26
C VAL A 123 3.02 -1.99 15.78
N ALA A 124 2.01 -2.24 16.62
CA ALA A 124 0.62 -1.96 16.28
C ALA A 124 0.37 -0.46 16.01
N GLY A 125 0.94 0.42 16.84
CA GLY A 125 0.81 1.86 16.66
C GLY A 125 1.43 2.35 15.34
N VAL A 126 2.62 1.89 14.99
CA VAL A 126 3.28 2.26 13.73
C VAL A 126 2.55 1.66 12.53
N THR A 127 2.07 0.42 12.63
CA THR A 127 1.25 -0.21 11.59
C THR A 127 -0.05 0.58 11.36
N ALA A 128 -0.73 0.96 12.43
CA ALA A 128 -1.96 1.77 12.35
C ALA A 128 -1.70 3.15 11.69
N ALA A 129 -0.56 3.79 11.98
CA ALA A 129 -0.16 5.01 11.29
C ALA A 129 0.06 4.77 9.79
N GLY A 130 0.67 3.65 9.40
CA GLY A 130 0.83 3.25 8.01
C GLY A 130 -0.52 3.11 7.29
N TRP A 131 -1.48 2.43 7.89
CA TRP A 131 -2.85 2.30 7.38
C TRP A 131 -3.55 3.66 7.27
N HIS A 132 -3.40 4.53 8.27
CA HIS A 132 -3.99 5.86 8.24
C HIS A 132 -3.47 6.70 7.06
N PHE A 133 -2.17 6.74 6.85
CA PHE A 133 -1.60 7.45 5.69
C PHE A 133 -1.95 6.80 4.35
N LEU A 134 -2.03 5.48 4.29
CA LEU A 134 -2.58 4.78 3.11
C LEU A 134 -4.01 5.24 2.83
N GLY A 135 -4.84 5.34 3.85
CA GLY A 135 -6.20 5.82 3.74
C GLY A 135 -6.28 7.20 3.06
N TRP A 136 -5.46 8.15 3.50
CA TRP A 136 -5.36 9.47 2.85
C TRP A 136 -4.89 9.36 1.40
N ALA A 137 -3.87 8.56 1.11
CA ALA A 137 -3.38 8.38 -0.26
C ALA A 137 -4.50 7.87 -1.18
N LEU A 138 -5.28 6.90 -0.74
CA LEU A 138 -6.38 6.32 -1.51
C LEU A 138 -7.55 7.31 -1.68
N VAL A 139 -7.99 7.99 -0.63
CA VAL A 139 -9.08 8.99 -0.70
C VAL A 139 -8.71 10.12 -1.66
N LEU A 140 -7.51 10.65 -1.57
CA LEU A 140 -7.03 11.72 -2.45
C LEU A 140 -6.91 11.23 -3.90
N THR A 141 -6.39 10.03 -4.14
CA THR A 141 -6.31 9.42 -5.48
C THR A 141 -7.69 9.18 -6.07
N GLY A 142 -8.60 8.59 -5.30
CA GLY A 142 -9.98 8.34 -5.73
C GLY A 142 -10.73 9.62 -6.07
N SER A 143 -10.61 10.66 -5.22
CA SER A 143 -11.22 11.96 -5.46
C SER A 143 -10.64 12.69 -6.69
N ALA A 144 -9.32 12.59 -6.90
CA ALA A 144 -8.65 13.15 -8.07
C ALA A 144 -9.09 12.44 -9.36
N GLY A 145 -9.12 11.11 -9.34
CA GLY A 145 -9.58 10.30 -10.47
C GLY A 145 -11.03 10.58 -10.84
N TRP A 146 -11.89 10.72 -9.81
CA TRP A 146 -13.31 11.04 -10.00
C TRP A 146 -13.53 12.42 -10.65
N THR A 147 -12.88 13.45 -10.12
CA THR A 147 -13.07 14.82 -10.62
C THR A 147 -12.46 15.05 -12.00
N THR A 148 -11.41 14.33 -12.35
CA THR A 148 -10.76 14.45 -13.67
C THR A 148 -11.36 13.53 -14.73
N GLY A 149 -12.14 12.51 -14.33
CA GLY A 149 -12.66 11.48 -15.23
C GLY A 149 -11.58 10.58 -15.84
N ARG A 150 -10.33 10.63 -15.36
CA ARG A 150 -9.19 9.87 -15.90
C ARG A 150 -9.12 8.44 -15.40
N LEU A 151 -9.88 8.11 -14.35
CA LEU A 151 -10.01 6.75 -13.83
C LEU A 151 -11.46 6.27 -13.95
N PRO A 152 -11.67 4.96 -14.12
CA PRO A 152 -13.00 4.37 -14.07
C PRO A 152 -13.72 4.71 -12.76
N ARG A 153 -14.98 5.12 -12.82
CA ARG A 153 -15.76 5.53 -11.63
C ARG A 153 -15.76 4.48 -10.52
N LEU A 154 -15.93 3.21 -10.89
CA LEU A 154 -15.93 2.12 -9.91
C LEU A 154 -14.57 1.96 -9.20
N LEU A 155 -13.46 2.16 -9.92
CA LEU A 155 -12.13 2.16 -9.31
C LEU A 155 -11.97 3.33 -8.32
N CYS A 156 -12.50 4.51 -8.66
CA CYS A 156 -12.53 5.65 -7.73
C CYS A 156 -13.33 5.34 -6.47
N VAL A 157 -14.48 4.65 -6.60
CA VAL A 157 -15.28 4.19 -5.44
C VAL A 157 -14.48 3.21 -4.57
N LEU A 158 -13.78 2.25 -5.19
CA LEU A 158 -12.93 1.30 -4.46
C LEU A 158 -11.83 2.02 -3.67
N TYR A 159 -11.19 3.02 -4.27
CA TYR A 159 -10.21 3.86 -3.55
C TYR A 159 -10.84 4.62 -2.38
N LEU A 160 -12.02 5.22 -2.57
CA LEU A 160 -12.69 5.96 -1.51
C LEU A 160 -13.11 5.04 -0.36
N VAL A 161 -13.73 3.90 -0.65
CA VAL A 161 -14.17 2.94 0.36
C VAL A 161 -12.98 2.30 1.07
N GLY A 162 -11.97 1.83 0.32
CA GLY A 162 -10.75 1.27 0.89
C GLY A 162 -9.97 2.31 1.69
N GLY A 163 -9.93 3.55 1.22
CA GLY A 163 -9.28 4.65 1.92
C GLY A 163 -9.98 5.00 3.24
N ILE A 164 -11.31 5.10 3.23
CA ILE A 164 -12.09 5.34 4.47
C ILE A 164 -11.89 4.17 5.44
N ALA A 165 -11.97 2.93 4.99
CA ALA A 165 -11.72 1.78 5.84
C ALA A 165 -10.31 1.85 6.48
N SER A 166 -9.29 2.17 5.69
CA SER A 166 -7.90 2.31 6.15
C SER A 166 -7.73 3.45 7.17
N LEU A 167 -8.43 4.58 6.99
CA LEU A 167 -8.39 5.69 7.95
C LEU A 167 -8.89 5.29 9.34
N PHE A 168 -9.80 4.33 9.44
CA PHE A 168 -10.40 3.91 10.69
C PHE A 168 -9.82 2.63 11.30
N VAL A 169 -8.79 2.03 10.69
CA VAL A 169 -8.13 0.81 11.22
C VAL A 169 -7.62 1.01 12.65
N TYR A 170 -7.12 2.20 13.00
CA TYR A 170 -6.63 2.48 14.34
C TYR A 170 -7.74 2.48 15.43
N VAL A 171 -9.00 2.74 15.04
CA VAL A 171 -10.17 2.67 15.94
C VAL A 171 -10.81 1.29 15.90
N PHE A 172 -10.87 0.70 14.70
CA PHE A 172 -11.51 -0.58 14.43
C PHE A 172 -10.51 -1.53 13.74
N PRO A 173 -9.65 -2.24 14.49
CA PRO A 173 -8.61 -3.10 13.91
C PRO A 173 -9.13 -4.15 12.93
N ASN A 174 -10.37 -4.62 13.12
CA ASN A 174 -11.01 -5.58 12.21
C ASN A 174 -11.19 -5.05 10.77
N LEU A 175 -11.12 -3.73 10.56
CA LEU A 175 -11.15 -3.14 9.22
C LEU A 175 -9.87 -3.39 8.43
N GLU A 176 -8.78 -3.79 9.06
CA GLU A 176 -7.51 -4.10 8.39
C GLU A 176 -7.70 -5.19 7.33
N GLY A 177 -8.34 -6.30 7.70
CA GLY A 177 -8.63 -7.38 6.77
C GLY A 177 -9.52 -6.96 5.60
N PHE A 178 -10.53 -6.12 5.86
CA PHE A 178 -11.39 -5.57 4.82
C PHE A 178 -10.63 -4.61 3.90
N ALA A 179 -9.82 -3.71 4.45
CA ALA A 179 -9.00 -2.79 3.69
C ALA A 179 -7.96 -3.53 2.82
N ALA A 180 -7.33 -4.57 3.36
CA ALA A 180 -6.41 -5.43 2.63
C ALA A 180 -7.10 -6.17 1.48
N PHE A 181 -8.30 -6.72 1.70
CA PHE A 181 -9.11 -7.34 0.64
C PHE A 181 -9.42 -6.35 -0.49
N LEU A 182 -9.87 -5.15 -0.15
CA LEU A 182 -10.07 -4.10 -1.16
C LEU A 182 -8.75 -3.73 -1.85
N GLY A 183 -7.62 -3.82 -1.14
CA GLY A 183 -6.27 -3.64 -1.68
C GLY A 183 -5.95 -4.60 -2.82
N VAL A 184 -6.33 -5.86 -2.69
CA VAL A 184 -6.20 -6.86 -3.77
C VAL A 184 -7.03 -6.45 -4.98
N VAL A 185 -8.29 -6.02 -4.77
CA VAL A 185 -9.22 -5.69 -5.85
C VAL A 185 -8.76 -4.43 -6.61
N TRP A 186 -8.53 -3.32 -5.90
CA TRP A 186 -8.11 -2.08 -6.57
C TRP A 186 -6.68 -2.17 -7.12
N GLY A 187 -5.76 -2.87 -6.43
CA GLY A 187 -4.40 -3.07 -6.90
C GLY A 187 -4.35 -3.88 -8.19
N GLY A 188 -5.12 -4.95 -8.28
CA GLY A 188 -5.25 -5.75 -9.51
C GLY A 188 -5.84 -4.95 -10.67
N TRP A 189 -6.92 -4.21 -10.42
CA TRP A 189 -7.53 -3.37 -11.46
C TRP A 189 -6.60 -2.24 -11.91
N GLN A 190 -5.99 -1.54 -10.98
CA GLN A 190 -4.99 -0.52 -11.26
C GLN A 190 -3.82 -1.08 -12.07
N GLY A 191 -3.34 -2.27 -11.70
CA GLY A 191 -2.28 -2.96 -12.44
C GLY A 191 -2.64 -3.16 -13.91
N ILE A 192 -3.83 -3.69 -14.19
CA ILE A 192 -4.34 -3.86 -15.56
C ILE A 192 -4.48 -2.51 -16.28
N LEU A 193 -5.04 -1.51 -15.61
CA LEU A 193 -5.26 -0.17 -16.17
C LEU A 193 -3.95 0.51 -16.59
N LEU A 194 -2.92 0.44 -15.74
CA LEU A 194 -1.62 1.05 -16.01
C LEU A 194 -0.80 0.24 -17.01
N TRP A 195 -0.95 -1.10 -17.01
CA TRP A 195 -0.27 -1.96 -17.97
C TRP A 195 -0.75 -1.77 -19.40
N LYS A 196 -2.07 -1.60 -19.59
CA LYS A 196 -2.71 -1.40 -20.90
C LYS A 196 -2.60 0.02 -21.44
N ALA A 197 -2.07 0.98 -20.66
CA ALA A 197 -1.95 2.36 -21.10
C ALA A 197 -0.97 2.48 -22.28
N GLU A 198 -1.44 3.03 -23.39
CA GLU A 198 -0.59 3.28 -24.56
C GLU A 198 0.28 4.54 -24.34
N PRO A 199 1.53 4.53 -24.83
CA PRO A 199 2.37 5.71 -24.81
C PRO A 199 1.75 6.79 -25.71
N GLY A 200 1.21 7.86 -25.13
CA GLY A 200 0.63 8.97 -25.89
C GLY A 200 -0.81 9.34 -25.57
N GLU A 201 -1.54 8.49 -24.83
CA GLU A 201 -2.94 8.76 -24.46
C GLU A 201 -3.12 9.96 -23.50
N THR A 202 -2.03 10.47 -22.96
CA THR A 202 -2.00 11.57 -21.98
C THR A 202 -2.03 12.98 -22.59
N GLN A 203 -1.92 13.12 -23.92
CA GLN A 203 -1.79 14.42 -24.56
C GLN A 203 -2.69 14.57 -25.80
N THR A 204 -3.98 14.32 -25.72
CA THR A 204 -4.85 14.92 -26.69
C THR A 204 -5.25 16.30 -26.15
N PRO A 205 -4.69 17.40 -26.64
CA PRO A 205 -5.26 18.70 -26.37
C PRO A 205 -6.67 18.65 -26.95
N GLU A 206 -7.66 18.94 -26.13
CA GLU A 206 -9.00 19.24 -26.58
C GLU A 206 -8.85 20.17 -27.78
N ARG A 207 -9.24 19.70 -28.98
CA ARG A 207 -9.30 20.54 -30.16
C ARG A 207 -10.02 21.81 -29.75
N ALA A 208 -9.29 22.91 -29.75
CA ALA A 208 -9.89 24.23 -29.67
C ALA A 208 -10.98 24.25 -30.74
N VAL A 209 -12.24 24.19 -30.32
CA VAL A 209 -13.37 24.50 -31.17
C VAL A 209 -13.13 25.96 -31.56
N SER A 210 -12.61 26.15 -32.76
CA SER A 210 -12.51 27.47 -33.37
C SER A 210 -13.93 28.04 -33.40
N PRO A 211 -14.22 29.18 -32.78
CA PRO A 211 -15.47 29.87 -32.98
C PRO A 211 -15.49 30.29 -34.44
N LEU A 212 -16.27 29.61 -35.28
CA LEU A 212 -16.62 30.09 -36.58
C LEU A 212 -17.33 31.43 -36.39
N GLY A 213 -16.77 32.41 -37.07
CA GLY A 213 -17.26 33.78 -37.18
C GLY A 213 -18.62 33.93 -37.86
#